data_ca7e630882cef4a23c3abb961e2ff489
#
_entry.id   ca7e630882cef4a23c3abb961e2ff489
#
_cell.length_a   1.000
_cell.length_b   1.000
_cell.length_c   1.000
_cell.angle_alpha   90.00
_cell.angle_beta   90.00
_cell.angle_gamma   90.00
#
_symmetry.space_group_name_H-M   'P 1'
#
loop_
_entity.id
_entity.type
_entity.pdbx_description
1 polymer ?
#
loop_
_entity_poly.entity_id
_entity_poly.type
_entity_poly.pdbx_seq_one_letter_code
_entity_poly.pdbx_strand_id
1 'polypeptide(L)'
;SACLVGSEMCIRDREYILVAGGTGEDVYMIGKMVAFQIQNLLVAYKERFDKDNFIKNLLLDNLLLVDIYSRSKKLHIQTDVPRVVMIVESAGGKDNNVLELARTHFGSNSKDFITAVDESNVIVVKEFSETDTGKEIEKAARALETTLLKEGIREVRIAYGTIVHEIKEVSRSYKEAKMALDVGKIFFDERDIIAYSEL
;
A
#
# COMPACT_ATOMS: atom_id res chain seq x y z
N SER A 1 8.69 -21.12 38.77
CA SER A 1 9.18 -19.74 38.88
C SER A 1 8.89 -19.00 37.59
N ALA A 2 7.98 -18.04 37.64
CA ALA A 2 7.71 -17.16 36.50
C ALA A 2 8.85 -16.12 36.46
N CYS A 3 9.56 -16.05 35.32
CA CYS A 3 10.56 -15.03 35.11
C CYS A 3 9.92 -13.89 34.28
N LEU A 4 9.77 -12.72 34.90
CA LEU A 4 9.34 -11.50 34.21
C LEU A 4 10.54 -10.94 33.41
N VAL A 5 10.50 -11.04 32.09
CA VAL A 5 11.48 -10.36 31.24
C VAL A 5 10.89 -9.01 30.85
N GLY A 6 11.18 -7.98 31.61
CA GLY A 6 10.85 -6.61 31.27
C GLY A 6 11.93 -6.03 30.37
N SER A 7 11.61 -5.69 29.13
CA SER A 7 12.43 -4.79 28.31
C SER A 7 12.08 -3.36 28.67
N GLU A 8 12.97 -2.71 29.47
CA GLU A 8 12.85 -1.28 29.74
C GLU A 8 13.30 -0.47 28.53
N MET A 9 12.34 0.01 27.75
CA MET A 9 12.59 1.10 26.83
C MET A 9 11.42 2.06 26.84
N CYS A 10 11.69 3.27 27.29
CA CYS A 10 10.83 4.45 27.42
C CYS A 10 9.65 4.37 28.42
N ILE A 11 9.81 5.11 29.47
CA ILE A 11 9.03 5.18 30.71
C ILE A 11 7.58 5.70 30.55
N ARG A 12 7.06 5.93 29.36
CA ARG A 12 5.72 6.57 29.23
C ARG A 12 4.60 5.78 28.58
N ASP A 13 4.90 4.75 27.76
CA ASP A 13 3.83 3.96 27.13
C ASP A 13 4.23 2.49 27.05
N ARG A 14 3.93 1.70 28.09
CA ARG A 14 3.98 0.24 28.02
C ARG A 14 2.71 -0.26 27.37
N GLU A 15 2.75 -0.53 26.08
CA GLU A 15 1.60 -1.10 25.35
C GLU A 15 1.47 -2.60 25.59
N TYR A 16 2.58 -3.32 25.85
CA TYR A 16 2.59 -4.78 25.99
C TYR A 16 3.54 -5.27 27.07
N ILE A 17 3.15 -6.35 27.74
CA ILE A 17 3.98 -7.09 28.67
C ILE A 17 4.13 -8.51 28.17
N LEU A 18 5.36 -8.97 27.92
CA LEU A 18 5.67 -10.35 27.58
C LEU A 18 6.00 -11.13 28.85
N VAL A 19 5.28 -12.23 29.08
CA VAL A 19 5.52 -13.14 30.18
C VAL A 19 5.97 -14.49 29.63
N ALA A 20 7.19 -14.91 29.95
CA ALA A 20 7.70 -16.23 29.64
C ALA A 20 7.69 -17.10 30.89
N GLY A 21 7.01 -18.26 30.85
CA GLY A 21 6.92 -19.21 31.94
C GLY A 21 7.61 -20.54 31.58
N GLY A 22 8.38 -21.10 32.54
CA GLY A 22 9.02 -22.41 32.36
C GLY A 22 9.91 -22.78 33.56
N THR A 23 10.51 -23.97 33.54
CA THR A 23 11.29 -24.54 34.66
C THR A 23 12.81 -24.61 34.41
N GLY A 24 13.31 -24.14 33.27
CA GLY A 24 14.72 -24.21 32.88
C GLY A 24 15.40 -22.82 32.82
N GLU A 25 16.72 -22.80 32.88
CA GLU A 25 17.53 -21.58 32.73
C GLU A 25 17.37 -20.95 31.34
N ASP A 26 17.03 -21.75 30.33
CA ASP A 26 16.85 -21.31 28.97
C ASP A 26 15.61 -20.41 28.77
N VAL A 27 14.63 -20.43 29.68
CA VAL A 27 13.41 -19.63 29.61
C VAL A 27 13.69 -18.13 29.51
N TYR A 28 14.70 -17.67 30.25
CA TYR A 28 15.11 -16.26 30.20
C TYR A 28 15.67 -15.85 28.84
N MET A 29 16.53 -16.71 28.29
CA MET A 29 17.12 -16.46 26.93
C MET A 29 16.06 -16.49 25.83
N ILE A 30 15.17 -17.48 25.87
CA ILE A 30 14.04 -17.59 24.95
C ILE A 30 13.12 -16.36 25.08
N GLY A 31 12.78 -15.96 26.30
CA GLY A 31 11.98 -14.77 26.56
C GLY A 31 12.59 -13.49 25.97
N LYS A 32 13.90 -13.30 26.12
CA LYS A 32 14.62 -12.17 25.50
C LYS A 32 14.61 -12.22 23.97
N MET A 33 14.85 -13.39 23.38
CA MET A 33 14.81 -13.55 21.92
C MET A 33 13.42 -13.23 21.37
N VAL A 34 12.35 -13.73 22.00
CA VAL A 34 10.97 -13.46 21.62
C VAL A 34 10.64 -11.98 21.77
N ALA A 35 11.04 -11.34 22.87
CA ALA A 35 10.85 -9.91 23.10
C ALA A 35 11.52 -9.07 22.01
N PHE A 36 12.76 -9.40 21.64
CA PHE A 36 13.48 -8.73 20.55
C PHE A 36 12.78 -8.90 19.20
N GLN A 37 12.32 -10.11 18.88
CA GLN A 37 11.57 -10.37 17.64
C GLN A 37 10.26 -9.59 17.57
N ILE A 38 9.50 -9.55 18.69
CA ILE A 38 8.25 -8.79 18.77
C ILE A 38 8.53 -7.29 18.60
N GLN A 39 9.58 -6.74 19.22
CA GLN A 39 9.95 -5.34 19.04
C GLN A 39 10.24 -5.01 17.57
N ASN A 40 11.01 -5.86 16.88
CA ASN A 40 11.31 -5.67 15.48
C ASN A 40 10.04 -5.72 14.59
N LEU A 41 9.13 -6.65 14.90
CA LEU A 41 7.84 -6.74 14.19
C LEU A 41 6.98 -5.51 14.43
N LEU A 42 6.91 -5.00 15.65
CA LEU A 42 6.15 -3.79 15.99
C LEU A 42 6.70 -2.55 15.28
N VAL A 43 8.02 -2.40 15.21
CA VAL A 43 8.66 -1.30 14.48
C VAL A 43 8.32 -1.37 12.99
N ALA A 44 8.47 -2.55 12.37
CA ALA A 44 8.15 -2.76 10.97
C ALA A 44 6.66 -2.52 10.68
N TYR A 45 5.77 -2.98 11.57
CA TYR A 45 4.33 -2.76 11.45
C TYR A 45 3.97 -1.27 11.54
N LYS A 46 4.56 -0.56 12.50
CA LYS A 46 4.35 0.89 12.66
C LYS A 46 4.83 1.67 11.44
N GLU A 47 6.00 1.34 10.92
CA GLU A 47 6.53 1.99 9.70
C GLU A 47 5.59 1.77 8.50
N ARG A 48 5.10 0.54 8.31
CA ARG A 48 4.13 0.23 7.26
C ARG A 48 2.82 0.99 7.44
N PHE A 49 2.32 1.08 8.67
CA PHE A 49 1.10 1.81 8.99
C PHE A 49 1.26 3.32 8.75
N ASP A 50 2.39 3.90 9.13
CA ASP A 50 2.69 5.31 8.91
C ASP A 50 2.80 5.65 7.41
N LYS A 51 3.42 4.76 6.60
CA LYS A 51 3.47 4.88 5.14
C LYS A 51 2.08 4.78 4.51
N ASP A 52 1.27 3.82 4.91
CA ASP A 52 -0.10 3.64 4.41
C ASP A 52 -0.97 4.87 4.70
N ASN A 53 -0.93 5.38 5.94
CA ASN A 53 -1.62 6.60 6.32
C ASN A 53 -1.15 7.83 5.56
N PHE A 54 0.16 7.95 5.35
CA PHE A 54 0.72 9.06 4.56
C PHE A 54 0.18 9.03 3.13
N ILE A 55 0.23 7.87 2.47
CA ILE A 55 -0.25 7.71 1.09
C ILE A 55 -1.75 7.95 0.99
N LYS A 56 -2.57 7.45 1.91
CA LYS A 56 -4.01 7.72 1.93
C LYS A 56 -4.32 9.21 2.00
N ASN A 57 -3.67 9.93 2.91
CA ASN A 57 -3.85 11.37 3.04
C ASN A 57 -3.35 12.14 1.82
N LEU A 58 -2.27 11.68 1.19
CA LEU A 58 -1.72 12.26 -0.04
C LEU A 58 -2.71 12.09 -1.21
N LEU A 59 -3.27 10.90 -1.42
CA LEU A 59 -4.26 10.60 -2.44
C LEU A 59 -5.51 11.49 -2.29
N LEU A 60 -5.97 11.69 -1.05
CA LEU A 60 -7.15 12.47 -0.72
C LEU A 60 -6.89 14.00 -0.69
N ASP A 61 -5.67 14.44 -0.99
CA ASP A 61 -5.28 15.86 -0.99
C ASP A 61 -5.43 16.56 0.38
N ASN A 62 -5.22 15.78 1.46
CA ASN A 62 -5.40 16.22 2.85
C ASN A 62 -4.10 16.72 3.49
N LEU A 63 -3.02 16.89 2.73
CA LEU A 63 -1.71 17.27 3.24
C LEU A 63 -1.26 18.61 2.68
N LEU A 64 -0.65 19.45 3.52
CA LEU A 64 0.04 20.63 3.09
C LEU A 64 1.39 20.26 2.42
N LEU A 65 1.86 21.06 1.48
CA LEU A 65 3.13 20.83 0.78
C LEU A 65 4.30 20.59 1.74
N VAL A 66 4.40 21.37 2.81
CA VAL A 66 5.45 21.21 3.84
C VAL A 66 5.37 19.85 4.51
N ASP A 67 4.16 19.37 4.80
CA ASP A 67 3.95 18.05 5.40
C ASP A 67 4.27 16.92 4.43
N ILE A 68 3.95 17.09 3.14
CA ILE A 68 4.28 16.09 2.11
C ILE A 68 5.78 15.83 2.09
N TYR A 69 6.59 16.88 1.96
CA TYR A 69 8.05 16.74 1.87
C TYR A 69 8.69 16.30 3.20
N SER A 70 8.23 16.82 4.35
CA SER A 70 8.77 16.45 5.65
C SER A 70 8.49 14.99 6.00
N ARG A 71 7.26 14.51 5.74
CA ARG A 71 6.87 13.11 5.98
C ARG A 71 7.51 12.16 4.98
N SER A 72 7.62 12.53 3.69
CA SER A 72 8.33 11.74 2.68
C SER A 72 9.77 11.48 3.11
N LYS A 73 10.48 12.52 3.58
CA LYS A 73 11.85 12.38 4.10
C LYS A 73 11.91 11.45 5.31
N LYS A 74 10.99 11.61 6.27
CA LYS A 74 10.93 10.76 7.48
C LYS A 74 10.65 9.29 7.14
N LEU A 75 9.81 9.04 6.14
CA LEU A 75 9.39 7.70 5.72
C LEU A 75 10.31 7.11 4.63
N HIS A 76 11.38 7.80 4.27
CA HIS A 76 12.32 7.40 3.21
C HIS A 76 11.65 7.17 1.85
N ILE A 77 10.67 8.01 1.51
CA ILE A 77 9.96 7.98 0.24
C ILE A 77 10.61 8.99 -0.71
N GLN A 78 11.00 8.53 -1.90
CA GLN A 78 11.55 9.41 -2.94
C GLN A 78 10.47 10.37 -3.44
N THR A 79 10.81 11.64 -3.63
CA THR A 79 9.86 12.69 -4.02
C THR A 79 9.79 12.92 -5.52
N ASP A 80 10.92 12.73 -6.22
CA ASP A 80 11.10 13.10 -7.62
C ASP A 80 11.32 11.83 -8.47
N VAL A 81 10.28 11.01 -8.57
CA VAL A 81 10.27 9.79 -9.38
C VAL A 81 8.92 9.64 -10.07
N PRO A 82 8.91 9.13 -11.31
CA PRO A 82 7.67 8.92 -12.07
C PRO A 82 6.75 7.93 -11.36
N ARG A 83 5.50 8.32 -11.16
CA ARG A 83 4.47 7.46 -10.58
C ARG A 83 3.16 7.57 -11.34
N VAL A 84 2.40 6.49 -11.30
CA VAL A 84 1.02 6.44 -11.78
C VAL A 84 0.14 5.87 -10.69
N VAL A 85 -1.05 6.42 -10.56
CA VAL A 85 -2.08 5.85 -9.70
C VAL A 85 -3.01 4.99 -10.54
N MET A 86 -3.21 3.75 -10.09
CA MET A 86 -4.20 2.82 -10.62
C MET A 86 -5.26 2.56 -9.55
N ILE A 87 -6.52 2.52 -9.95
CA ILE A 87 -7.63 2.10 -9.10
C ILE A 87 -8.12 0.76 -9.62
N VAL A 88 -8.18 -0.20 -8.75
CA VAL A 88 -8.71 -1.54 -9.02
C VAL A 88 -10.04 -1.68 -8.30
N GLU A 89 -11.11 -1.76 -9.05
CA GLU A 89 -12.45 -2.02 -8.54
C GLU A 89 -12.83 -3.48 -8.79
N SER A 90 -13.46 -4.11 -7.81
CA SER A 90 -14.02 -5.45 -7.96
C SER A 90 -15.45 -5.50 -7.40
N ALA A 91 -16.36 -6.13 -8.13
CA ALA A 91 -17.76 -6.20 -7.76
C ALA A 91 -18.08 -7.22 -6.64
N GLY A 92 -17.13 -8.06 -6.25
CA GLY A 92 -17.33 -9.09 -5.23
C GLY A 92 -16.98 -8.57 -3.83
N GLY A 93 -17.99 -8.36 -3.00
CA GLY A 93 -17.93 -7.85 -1.62
C GLY A 93 -16.84 -8.41 -0.69
N LYS A 94 -17.05 -8.32 0.62
CA LYS A 94 -16.14 -8.49 1.78
C LYS A 94 -15.14 -9.67 1.79
N ASP A 95 -15.25 -10.64 0.88
CA ASP A 95 -14.38 -11.82 0.82
C ASP A 95 -13.26 -11.72 -0.22
N ASN A 96 -13.15 -10.60 -0.93
CA ASN A 96 -12.16 -10.46 -1.98
C ASN A 96 -10.81 -10.00 -1.42
N ASN A 97 -9.85 -10.91 -1.40
CA ASN A 97 -8.45 -10.63 -1.09
C ASN A 97 -7.74 -9.80 -2.16
N VAL A 98 -8.46 -8.90 -2.88
CA VAL A 98 -7.88 -8.06 -3.95
C VAL A 98 -6.70 -7.27 -3.45
N LEU A 99 -6.80 -6.70 -2.24
CA LEU A 99 -5.72 -5.95 -1.61
C LEU A 99 -4.48 -6.81 -1.37
N GLU A 100 -4.66 -8.02 -0.84
CA GLU A 100 -3.55 -8.94 -0.56
C GLU A 100 -2.95 -9.51 -1.86
N LEU A 101 -3.78 -9.78 -2.87
CA LEU A 101 -3.31 -10.22 -4.19
C LEU A 101 -2.53 -9.12 -4.90
N ALA A 102 -3.02 -7.87 -4.87
CA ALA A 102 -2.30 -6.73 -5.41
C ALA A 102 -0.97 -6.51 -4.68
N ARG A 103 -0.95 -6.66 -3.35
CA ARG A 103 0.28 -6.60 -2.55
C ARG A 103 1.25 -7.72 -2.91
N THR A 104 0.77 -8.93 -3.14
CA THR A 104 1.61 -10.07 -3.55
C THR A 104 2.16 -9.85 -4.96
N HIS A 105 1.33 -9.33 -5.86
CA HIS A 105 1.72 -9.07 -7.26
C HIS A 105 2.82 -8.00 -7.37
N PHE A 106 2.66 -6.87 -6.66
CA PHE A 106 3.61 -5.75 -6.69
C PHE A 106 4.58 -5.73 -5.51
N GLY A 107 4.32 -6.52 -4.46
CA GLY A 107 4.97 -6.43 -3.16
C GLY A 107 6.45 -6.84 -3.12
N SER A 108 6.98 -7.42 -4.20
CA SER A 108 8.43 -7.62 -4.38
C SER A 108 9.17 -6.29 -4.61
N ASN A 109 8.46 -5.23 -4.95
CA ASN A 109 9.01 -3.89 -5.12
C ASN A 109 8.61 -3.01 -3.94
N SER A 110 9.55 -2.74 -3.03
CA SER A 110 9.32 -1.90 -1.83
C SER A 110 8.99 -0.42 -2.15
N LYS A 111 8.97 -0.07 -3.43
CA LYS A 111 8.76 1.29 -3.94
C LYS A 111 7.30 1.57 -4.31
N ASP A 112 6.51 0.51 -4.53
CA ASP A 112 5.10 0.63 -4.87
C ASP A 112 4.25 0.70 -3.59
N PHE A 113 3.20 1.52 -3.59
CA PHE A 113 2.28 1.62 -2.47
C PHE A 113 0.93 1.05 -2.86
N ILE A 114 0.41 0.16 -2.02
CA ILE A 114 -0.87 -0.50 -2.26
C ILE A 114 -1.72 -0.32 -1.02
N THR A 115 -2.84 0.37 -1.18
CA THR A 115 -3.76 0.70 -0.11
C THR A 115 -5.21 0.54 -0.55
N ALA A 116 -6.13 0.52 0.39
CA ALA A 116 -7.57 0.60 0.14
C ALA A 116 -8.11 1.89 0.74
N VAL A 117 -8.88 2.63 -0.04
CA VAL A 117 -9.54 3.86 0.43
C VAL A 117 -10.96 3.55 0.88
N ASP A 118 -11.59 2.57 0.25
CA ASP A 118 -12.91 2.05 0.60
C ASP A 118 -12.96 0.51 0.47
N GLU A 119 -14.13 -0.09 0.69
CA GLU A 119 -14.32 -1.54 0.67
C GLU A 119 -14.21 -2.16 -0.74
N SER A 120 -14.40 -1.36 -1.79
CA SER A 120 -14.49 -1.83 -3.18
C SER A 120 -13.27 -1.48 -4.02
N ASN A 121 -12.48 -0.49 -3.61
CA ASN A 121 -11.41 0.08 -4.40
C ASN A 121 -10.05 -0.12 -3.75
N VAL A 122 -9.19 -0.87 -4.44
CA VAL A 122 -7.77 -0.97 -4.12
C VAL A 122 -7.00 0.00 -4.99
N ILE A 123 -6.12 0.77 -4.36
CA ILE A 123 -5.32 1.78 -5.04
C ILE A 123 -3.86 1.34 -5.05
N VAL A 124 -3.28 1.37 -6.23
CA VAL A 124 -1.86 1.08 -6.47
C VAL A 124 -1.19 2.36 -6.94
N VAL A 125 -0.23 2.85 -6.16
CA VAL A 125 0.68 3.93 -6.58
C VAL A 125 1.96 3.26 -7.02
N LYS A 126 2.15 3.14 -8.33
CA LYS A 126 3.27 2.40 -8.91
C LYS A 126 4.35 3.35 -9.40
N GLU A 127 5.60 3.04 -9.03
CA GLU A 127 6.78 3.72 -9.56
C GLU A 127 7.17 3.15 -10.93
N PHE A 128 7.51 4.05 -11.85
CA PHE A 128 8.00 3.74 -13.18
C PHE A 128 9.37 4.37 -13.43
N SER A 129 10.04 3.96 -14.51
CA SER A 129 11.28 4.60 -14.95
C SER A 129 10.97 5.82 -15.80
N GLU A 130 11.91 6.76 -15.92
CA GLU A 130 11.80 7.94 -16.79
C GLU A 130 11.59 7.57 -18.27
N THR A 131 11.97 6.35 -18.68
CA THR A 131 11.82 5.83 -20.05
C THR A 131 10.50 5.09 -20.27
N ASP A 132 9.74 4.83 -19.20
CA ASP A 132 8.50 4.09 -19.31
C ASP A 132 7.40 4.96 -19.95
N THR A 133 6.62 4.33 -20.81
CA THR A 133 5.56 4.97 -21.59
C THR A 133 4.19 4.44 -21.17
N GLY A 134 3.14 4.96 -21.79
CA GLY A 134 1.77 4.47 -21.54
C GLY A 134 1.60 2.95 -21.79
N LYS A 135 2.44 2.36 -22.63
CA LYS A 135 2.40 0.91 -22.90
C LYS A 135 2.85 0.07 -21.73
N GLU A 136 3.87 0.52 -20.99
CA GLU A 136 4.36 -0.15 -19.78
C GLU A 136 3.32 -0.05 -18.66
N ILE A 137 2.60 1.06 -18.57
CA ILE A 137 1.51 1.23 -17.61
C ILE A 137 0.37 0.27 -17.94
N GLU A 138 -0.07 0.23 -19.20
CA GLU A 138 -1.11 -0.69 -19.67
C GLU A 138 -0.70 -2.15 -19.43
N LYS A 139 0.55 -2.50 -19.73
CA LYS A 139 1.10 -3.84 -19.47
C LYS A 139 1.06 -4.21 -17.99
N ALA A 140 1.39 -3.28 -17.10
CA ALA A 140 1.31 -3.50 -15.65
C ALA A 140 -0.14 -3.70 -15.19
N ALA A 141 -1.09 -2.91 -15.71
CA ALA A 141 -2.50 -3.05 -15.42
C ALA A 141 -3.05 -4.41 -15.90
N ARG A 142 -2.73 -4.83 -17.14
CA ARG A 142 -3.13 -6.15 -17.68
C ARG A 142 -2.51 -7.33 -16.93
N ALA A 143 -1.28 -7.20 -16.46
CA ALA A 143 -0.64 -8.23 -15.64
C ALA A 143 -1.36 -8.40 -14.29
N LEU A 144 -1.75 -7.31 -13.67
CA LEU A 144 -2.54 -7.35 -12.44
C LEU A 144 -3.92 -7.96 -12.66
N GLU A 145 -4.65 -7.50 -13.68
CA GLU A 145 -5.95 -8.06 -14.09
C GLU A 145 -5.87 -9.57 -14.29
N THR A 146 -4.88 -10.03 -15.07
CA THR A 146 -4.66 -11.46 -15.32
C THR A 146 -4.42 -12.24 -14.03
N THR A 147 -3.68 -11.65 -13.08
CA THR A 147 -3.43 -12.28 -11.77
C THR A 147 -4.73 -12.41 -10.97
N LEU A 148 -5.52 -11.35 -10.92
CA LEU A 148 -6.79 -11.34 -10.20
C LEU A 148 -7.80 -12.34 -10.78
N LEU A 149 -7.90 -12.40 -12.11
CA LEU A 149 -8.77 -13.35 -12.81
C LEU A 149 -8.37 -14.82 -12.55
N LYS A 150 -7.06 -15.12 -12.50
CA LYS A 150 -6.54 -16.47 -12.17
C LYS A 150 -6.91 -16.90 -10.76
N GLU A 151 -6.97 -15.96 -9.82
CA GLU A 151 -7.38 -16.22 -8.44
C GLU A 151 -8.91 -16.24 -8.25
N GLY A 152 -9.65 -16.20 -9.37
CA GLY A 152 -11.10 -16.35 -9.38
C GLY A 152 -11.88 -15.06 -9.09
N ILE A 153 -11.21 -13.93 -9.02
CA ILE A 153 -11.87 -12.63 -8.89
C ILE A 153 -12.42 -12.25 -10.25
N ARG A 154 -13.72 -12.10 -10.33
CA ARG A 154 -14.44 -11.72 -11.55
C ARG A 154 -14.86 -10.25 -11.47
N GLU A 155 -15.18 -9.67 -12.62
CA GLU A 155 -15.66 -8.29 -12.72
C GLU A 155 -14.67 -7.28 -12.11
N VAL A 156 -13.41 -7.38 -12.55
CA VAL A 156 -12.33 -6.47 -12.18
C VAL A 156 -12.29 -5.34 -13.20
N ARG A 157 -12.31 -4.08 -12.74
CA ARG A 157 -12.01 -2.90 -13.56
C ARG A 157 -10.77 -2.22 -13.02
N ILE A 158 -9.88 -1.82 -13.92
CA ILE A 158 -8.67 -1.09 -13.59
C ILE A 158 -8.68 0.23 -14.35
N ALA A 159 -8.66 1.33 -13.63
CA ALA A 159 -8.50 2.65 -14.24
C ALA A 159 -7.21 3.29 -13.76
N TYR A 160 -6.53 4.04 -14.62
CA TYR A 160 -5.29 4.71 -14.25
C TYR A 160 -5.20 6.14 -14.78
N GLY A 161 -4.53 6.99 -14.00
CA GLY A 161 -4.26 8.38 -14.34
C GLY A 161 -3.01 8.54 -15.21
N THR A 162 -2.58 9.78 -15.38
CA THR A 162 -1.34 10.12 -16.07
C THR A 162 -0.11 9.95 -15.18
N ILE A 163 1.07 9.82 -15.80
CA ILE A 163 2.35 9.83 -15.10
C ILE A 163 2.55 11.20 -14.45
N VAL A 164 2.96 11.17 -13.19
CA VAL A 164 3.37 12.33 -12.41
C VAL A 164 4.80 12.16 -11.94
N HIS A 165 5.60 13.22 -11.94
CA HIS A 165 7.02 13.17 -11.64
C HIS A 165 7.35 13.61 -10.21
N GLU A 166 6.44 14.28 -9.53
CA GLU A 166 6.60 14.71 -8.15
C GLU A 166 5.54 14.06 -7.25
N ILE A 167 5.94 13.72 -6.04
CA ILE A 167 5.04 13.08 -5.06
C ILE A 167 3.80 13.93 -4.75
N LYS A 168 3.92 15.26 -4.74
CA LYS A 168 2.79 16.18 -4.51
C LYS A 168 1.69 16.07 -5.57
N GLU A 169 2.02 15.56 -6.76
CA GLU A 169 1.08 15.42 -7.88
C GLU A 169 0.35 14.07 -7.89
N VAL A 170 0.67 13.17 -6.95
CA VAL A 170 0.02 11.84 -6.87
C VAL A 170 -1.49 11.96 -6.69
N SER A 171 -1.97 12.97 -5.95
CA SER A 171 -3.41 13.26 -5.82
C SER A 171 -4.07 13.61 -7.16
N ARG A 172 -3.35 14.27 -8.07
CA ARG A 172 -3.85 14.54 -9.43
C ARG A 172 -4.05 13.24 -10.19
N SER A 173 -3.02 12.39 -10.27
CA SER A 173 -3.12 11.08 -10.95
C SER A 173 -4.24 10.22 -10.37
N TYR A 174 -4.48 10.30 -9.05
CA TYR A 174 -5.61 9.63 -8.41
C TYR A 174 -6.98 10.18 -8.86
N LYS A 175 -7.14 11.49 -8.90
CA LYS A 175 -8.38 12.15 -9.38
C LYS A 175 -8.66 11.79 -10.84
N GLU A 176 -7.63 11.76 -11.67
CA GLU A 176 -7.70 11.32 -13.07
C GLU A 176 -8.11 9.84 -13.19
N ALA A 177 -7.48 8.95 -12.43
CA ALA A 177 -7.84 7.53 -12.40
C ALA A 177 -9.30 7.32 -11.95
N LYS A 178 -9.75 8.08 -10.94
CA LYS A 178 -11.14 8.02 -10.47
C LYS A 178 -12.12 8.49 -11.55
N MET A 179 -11.81 9.59 -12.23
CA MET A 179 -12.62 10.06 -13.36
C MET A 179 -12.66 9.02 -14.49
N ALA A 180 -11.53 8.39 -14.81
CA ALA A 180 -11.48 7.34 -15.82
C ALA A 180 -12.35 6.14 -15.41
N LEU A 181 -12.34 5.75 -14.15
CA LEU A 181 -13.19 4.68 -13.63
C LEU A 181 -14.69 5.03 -13.75
N ASP A 182 -15.07 6.24 -13.32
CA ASP A 182 -16.46 6.69 -13.30
C ASP A 182 -17.02 6.85 -14.72
N VAL A 183 -16.26 7.46 -15.64
CA VAL A 183 -16.63 7.59 -17.05
C VAL A 183 -16.66 6.23 -17.75
N GLY A 184 -15.69 5.38 -17.43
CA GLY A 184 -15.60 4.02 -17.96
C GLY A 184 -16.84 3.18 -17.68
N LYS A 185 -17.41 3.28 -16.49
CA LYS A 185 -18.65 2.60 -16.12
C LYS A 185 -19.85 2.99 -16.97
N ILE A 186 -19.84 4.21 -17.48
CA ILE A 186 -20.97 4.76 -18.25
C ILE A 186 -20.83 4.48 -19.75
N PHE A 187 -19.62 4.64 -20.29
CA PHE A 187 -19.39 4.67 -21.72
C PHE A 187 -18.62 3.46 -22.27
N PHE A 188 -17.89 2.72 -21.42
CA PHE A 188 -17.00 1.64 -21.83
C PHE A 188 -17.28 0.35 -21.05
N ASP A 189 -18.53 -0.07 -20.99
CA ASP A 189 -18.98 -1.22 -20.20
C ASP A 189 -18.26 -2.55 -20.54
N GLU A 190 -17.74 -2.67 -21.76
CA GLU A 190 -16.99 -3.84 -22.23
C GLU A 190 -15.47 -3.77 -21.96
N ARG A 191 -14.96 -2.65 -21.40
CA ARG A 191 -13.53 -2.49 -21.13
C ARG A 191 -13.21 -2.64 -19.66
N ASP A 192 -12.31 -3.56 -19.37
CA ASP A 192 -11.83 -3.80 -18.02
C ASP A 192 -10.66 -2.88 -17.62
N ILE A 193 -9.94 -2.31 -18.60
CA ILE A 193 -8.83 -1.37 -18.38
C ILE A 193 -9.09 -0.06 -19.10
N ILE A 194 -9.00 1.05 -18.37
CA ILE A 194 -9.34 2.39 -18.84
C ILE A 194 -8.23 3.37 -18.45
N ALA A 195 -7.62 4.00 -19.47
CA ALA A 195 -6.67 5.08 -19.26
C ALA A 195 -7.38 6.44 -19.24
N TYR A 196 -6.99 7.33 -18.33
CA TYR A 196 -7.51 8.70 -18.32
C TYR A 196 -7.23 9.44 -19.63
N SER A 197 -6.08 9.15 -20.27
CA SER A 197 -5.70 9.75 -21.56
C SER A 197 -6.56 9.33 -22.75
N GLU A 198 -7.46 8.35 -22.58
CA GLU A 198 -8.38 7.87 -23.62
C GLU A 198 -9.79 8.48 -23.52
N LEU A 199 -10.02 9.32 -22.51
CA LEU A 199 -11.28 10.07 -22.34
C LEU A 199 -11.28 11.33 -23.17
#